data_7bd9cb1d02dd983f4773951eb665e194
#
_entry.id   7bd9cb1d02dd983f4773951eb665e194
#
_cell.length_a   1.000
_cell.length_b   1.000
_cell.length_c   1.000
_cell.angle_alpha   90.00
_cell.angle_beta   90.00
_cell.angle_gamma   90.00
#
_symmetry.space_group_name_H-M   'P 1'
#
loop_
_entity.id
_entity.type
_entity.pdbx_description
1 polymer ?
#
loop_
_entity_poly.entity_id
_entity_poly.type
_entity_poly.pdbx_seq_one_letter_code
_entity_poly.pdbx_strand_id
1 'polypeptide(L)'
;MKKYIDNFRQYQFLLSELVKKGIKLKYRRSYLGIVWSMLEPLLSMIVLTIVFGTLYGNKDRTFPVYILTGRLLYSFYSQATKAALKSIRANSGMIKKVYVPKYLYPLSAVAYNYVIFLISLLVLAIVSVILGVKPTIYLLQAPVPLLIILLFSYGSGMLLATIGVFFRDIEYLWSVALMMIMYTCAIFYYPSKLLKSGWAWILKFNPLYCIIQIFRSAIFGKPMYPPYVLYAVGFSVMITIVGVICF
;
A
#
# COMPACT_ATOMS: atom_id res chain seq x y z
N MET A 1 6.46 20.92 -20.76
CA MET A 1 5.28 20.37 -20.10
C MET A 1 4.22 19.82 -21.07
N LYS A 2 3.79 20.55 -22.13
CA LYS A 2 2.82 20.03 -23.13
C LYS A 2 3.19 18.66 -23.70
N LYS A 3 4.43 18.46 -24.15
CA LYS A 3 4.91 17.19 -24.72
C LYS A 3 4.76 15.98 -23.79
N TYR A 4 4.90 16.16 -22.47
CA TYR A 4 4.69 15.07 -21.47
C TYR A 4 3.20 14.76 -21.26
N ILE A 5 2.35 15.79 -21.32
CA ILE A 5 0.89 15.63 -21.19
C ILE A 5 0.33 14.95 -22.44
N ASP A 6 0.79 15.33 -23.63
CA ASP A 6 0.38 14.72 -24.90
C ASP A 6 0.84 13.25 -24.98
N ASN A 7 2.08 12.96 -24.57
CA ASN A 7 2.54 11.57 -24.43
C ASN A 7 1.71 10.78 -23.42
N PHE A 8 1.36 11.38 -22.26
CA PHE A 8 0.53 10.68 -21.28
C PHE A 8 -0.86 10.38 -21.83
N ARG A 9 -1.51 11.30 -22.55
CA ARG A 9 -2.78 11.08 -23.24
C ARG A 9 -2.68 9.96 -24.28
N GLN A 10 -1.63 9.93 -25.06
CA GLN A 10 -1.40 8.90 -26.07
C GLN A 10 -1.31 7.49 -25.45
N TYR A 11 -0.71 7.37 -24.25
CA TYR A 11 -0.53 6.08 -23.60
C TYR A 11 -1.58 5.74 -22.53
N GLN A 12 -2.59 6.59 -22.30
CA GLN A 12 -3.67 6.32 -21.35
C GLN A 12 -4.42 5.03 -21.65
N PHE A 13 -4.73 4.81 -22.94
CA PHE A 13 -5.38 3.57 -23.38
C PHE A 13 -4.53 2.35 -23.05
N LEU A 14 -3.24 2.39 -23.37
CA LEU A 14 -2.31 1.31 -23.08
C LEU A 14 -2.17 1.07 -21.56
N LEU A 15 -2.08 2.13 -20.76
CA LEU A 15 -2.03 2.01 -19.31
C LEU A 15 -3.29 1.32 -18.77
N SER A 16 -4.48 1.70 -19.25
CA SER A 16 -5.73 1.07 -18.84
C SER A 16 -5.79 -0.41 -19.20
N GLU A 17 -5.31 -0.78 -20.38
CA GLU A 17 -5.24 -2.18 -20.82
C GLU A 17 -4.21 -2.99 -20.01
N LEU A 18 -3.06 -2.40 -19.66
CA LEU A 18 -2.09 -3.04 -18.76
C LEU A 18 -2.65 -3.26 -17.36
N VAL A 19 -3.41 -2.30 -16.83
CA VAL A 19 -4.10 -2.43 -15.53
C VAL A 19 -5.15 -3.54 -15.58
N LYS A 20 -6.04 -3.54 -16.57
CA LYS A 20 -7.04 -4.59 -16.77
C LYS A 20 -6.40 -5.98 -16.90
N LYS A 21 -5.33 -6.06 -17.70
CA LYS A 21 -4.55 -7.30 -17.86
C LYS A 21 -3.97 -7.77 -16.52
N GLY A 22 -3.41 -6.83 -15.71
CA GLY A 22 -2.85 -7.14 -14.40
C GLY A 22 -3.88 -7.75 -13.44
N ILE A 23 -5.08 -7.13 -13.36
CA ILE A 23 -6.20 -7.65 -12.55
C ILE A 23 -6.64 -9.03 -13.07
N LYS A 24 -6.84 -9.16 -14.38
CA LYS A 24 -7.26 -10.43 -15.00
C LYS A 24 -6.26 -11.56 -14.76
N LEU A 25 -4.97 -11.30 -14.89
CA LEU A 25 -3.93 -12.30 -14.66
C LEU A 25 -3.85 -12.75 -13.21
N LYS A 26 -4.05 -11.84 -12.25
CA LYS A 26 -4.02 -12.14 -10.81
C LYS A 26 -5.10 -13.14 -10.40
N TYR A 27 -6.28 -13.10 -11.05
CA TYR A 27 -7.44 -13.90 -10.69
C TYR A 27 -7.86 -14.92 -11.75
N ARG A 28 -7.09 -15.10 -12.83
CA ARG A 28 -7.47 -15.87 -14.02
C ARG A 28 -7.88 -17.34 -13.78
N ARG A 29 -7.31 -17.97 -12.75
CA ARG A 29 -7.55 -19.39 -12.43
C ARG A 29 -8.34 -19.59 -11.13
N SER A 30 -8.99 -18.55 -10.62
CA SER A 30 -9.70 -18.61 -9.35
C SER A 30 -11.20 -18.61 -9.56
N TYR A 31 -11.91 -19.55 -8.93
CA TYR A 31 -13.38 -19.58 -8.91
C TYR A 31 -13.97 -18.36 -8.20
N LEU A 32 -13.37 -17.91 -7.11
CA LEU A 32 -13.81 -16.74 -6.34
C LEU A 32 -13.32 -15.42 -6.94
N GLY A 33 -12.35 -15.46 -7.87
CA GLY A 33 -11.85 -14.27 -8.56
C GLY A 33 -11.49 -13.13 -7.62
N ILE A 34 -12.05 -11.95 -7.88
CA ILE A 34 -11.80 -10.72 -7.12
C ILE A 34 -12.29 -10.83 -5.66
N VAL A 35 -13.25 -11.71 -5.34
CA VAL A 35 -13.75 -11.89 -3.97
C VAL A 35 -12.63 -12.26 -2.99
N TRP A 36 -11.56 -12.91 -3.46
CA TRP A 36 -10.36 -13.16 -2.64
C TRP A 36 -9.72 -11.88 -2.10
N SER A 37 -9.80 -10.78 -2.82
CA SER A 37 -9.26 -9.49 -2.33
C SER A 37 -10.01 -8.99 -1.09
N MET A 38 -11.22 -9.46 -0.86
CA MET A 38 -12.05 -9.14 0.31
C MET A 38 -11.89 -10.20 1.41
N LEU A 39 -11.86 -11.48 1.03
CA LEU A 39 -11.80 -12.59 2.00
C LEU A 39 -10.43 -12.68 2.70
N GLU A 40 -9.33 -12.51 1.96
CA GLU A 40 -7.98 -12.59 2.53
C GLU A 40 -7.74 -11.58 3.68
N PRO A 41 -8.05 -10.28 3.54
CA PRO A 41 -7.94 -9.32 4.64
C PRO A 41 -8.88 -9.64 5.81
N LEU A 42 -10.10 -10.10 5.52
CA LEU A 42 -11.09 -10.44 6.54
C LEU A 42 -10.64 -11.64 7.39
N LEU A 43 -10.25 -12.73 6.74
CA LEU A 43 -9.74 -13.92 7.45
C LEU A 43 -8.47 -13.60 8.24
N SER A 44 -7.54 -12.85 7.65
CA SER A 44 -6.34 -12.38 8.33
C SER A 44 -6.67 -11.55 9.56
N MET A 45 -7.64 -10.64 9.46
CA MET A 45 -8.10 -9.81 10.58
C MET A 45 -8.64 -10.68 11.73
N ILE A 46 -9.48 -11.68 11.42
CA ILE A 46 -10.06 -12.59 12.45
C ILE A 46 -8.93 -13.29 13.20
N VAL A 47 -8.03 -13.96 12.49
CA VAL A 47 -6.92 -14.70 13.10
C VAL A 47 -6.02 -13.77 13.92
N LEU A 48 -5.62 -12.64 13.37
CA LEU A 48 -4.75 -11.69 14.07
C LEU A 48 -5.43 -11.06 15.29
N THR A 49 -6.74 -10.82 15.21
CA THR A 49 -7.52 -10.31 16.36
C THR A 49 -7.55 -11.31 17.50
N ILE A 50 -7.77 -12.60 17.20
CA ILE A 50 -7.77 -13.64 18.21
C ILE A 50 -6.38 -13.76 18.85
N VAL A 51 -5.34 -13.90 18.04
CA VAL A 51 -3.96 -14.09 18.53
C VAL A 51 -3.48 -12.89 19.34
N PHE A 52 -3.52 -11.70 18.74
CA PHE A 52 -2.99 -10.50 19.40
C PHE A 52 -3.94 -9.92 20.46
N GLY A 53 -5.24 -10.13 20.32
CA GLY A 53 -6.21 -9.79 21.36
C GLY A 53 -5.95 -10.55 22.65
N THR A 54 -5.72 -11.86 22.54
CA THR A 54 -5.40 -12.71 23.70
C THR A 54 -4.03 -12.40 24.29
N LEU A 55 -2.99 -12.26 23.45
CA LEU A 55 -1.61 -11.96 23.89
C LEU A 55 -1.49 -10.64 24.63
N TYR A 56 -2.18 -9.60 24.18
CA TYR A 56 -2.14 -8.27 24.80
C TYR A 56 -3.26 -8.02 25.81
N GLY A 57 -4.15 -9.00 26.02
CA GLY A 57 -5.30 -8.86 26.91
C GLY A 57 -6.27 -7.76 26.44
N ASN A 58 -6.30 -7.47 25.16
CA ASN A 58 -7.08 -6.37 24.62
C ASN A 58 -8.52 -6.81 24.39
N LYS A 59 -9.45 -6.25 25.16
CA LYS A 59 -10.90 -6.48 25.06
C LYS A 59 -11.64 -5.40 24.26
N ASP A 60 -10.90 -4.51 23.59
CA ASP A 60 -11.50 -3.43 22.84
C ASP A 60 -12.22 -3.96 21.59
N ARG A 61 -13.52 -3.71 21.50
CA ARG A 61 -14.38 -4.12 20.38
C ARG A 61 -13.91 -3.57 19.03
N THR A 62 -13.20 -2.45 19.03
CA THR A 62 -12.71 -1.78 17.82
C THR A 62 -11.32 -2.27 17.38
N PHE A 63 -10.68 -3.14 18.17
CA PHE A 63 -9.35 -3.69 17.86
C PHE A 63 -9.25 -4.41 16.51
N PRO A 64 -10.26 -5.19 16.05
CA PRO A 64 -10.24 -5.76 14.70
C PRO A 64 -10.12 -4.70 13.59
N VAL A 65 -10.85 -3.58 13.74
CA VAL A 65 -10.78 -2.47 12.77
C VAL A 65 -9.38 -1.84 12.78
N TYR A 66 -8.78 -1.72 13.96
CA TYR A 66 -7.40 -1.22 14.12
C TYR A 66 -6.38 -2.09 13.37
N ILE A 67 -6.49 -3.43 13.47
CA ILE A 67 -5.64 -4.37 12.75
C ILE A 67 -5.90 -4.28 11.24
N LEU A 68 -7.18 -4.28 10.84
CA LEU A 68 -7.58 -4.30 9.44
C LEU A 68 -7.09 -3.06 8.68
N THR A 69 -7.20 -1.86 9.27
CA THR A 69 -6.69 -0.61 8.68
C THR A 69 -5.19 -0.69 8.38
N GLY A 70 -4.39 -1.12 9.33
CA GLY A 70 -2.94 -1.26 9.14
C GLY A 70 -2.59 -2.37 8.14
N ARG A 71 -3.29 -3.50 8.21
CA ARG A 71 -3.07 -4.65 7.34
C ARG A 71 -3.37 -4.36 5.87
N LEU A 72 -4.46 -3.65 5.58
CA LEU A 72 -4.84 -3.28 4.21
C LEU A 72 -3.80 -2.36 3.56
N LEU A 73 -3.38 -1.30 4.25
CA LEU A 73 -2.38 -0.36 3.74
C LEU A 73 -1.03 -1.05 3.52
N TYR A 74 -0.58 -1.86 4.49
CA TYR A 74 0.65 -2.63 4.36
C TYR A 74 0.58 -3.65 3.20
N SER A 75 -0.53 -4.39 3.09
CA SER A 75 -0.72 -5.39 2.04
C SER A 75 -0.67 -4.75 0.66
N PHE A 76 -1.32 -3.59 0.48
CA PHE A 76 -1.24 -2.82 -0.75
C PHE A 76 0.21 -2.43 -1.07
N TYR A 77 0.91 -1.78 -0.13
CA TYR A 77 2.30 -1.36 -0.32
C TYR A 77 3.21 -2.53 -0.70
N SER A 78 3.10 -3.63 0.03
CA SER A 78 3.89 -4.85 -0.20
C SER A 78 3.63 -5.45 -1.58
N GLN A 79 2.35 -5.61 -1.96
CA GLN A 79 1.97 -6.20 -3.25
C GLN A 79 2.33 -5.28 -4.42
N ALA A 80 2.09 -3.98 -4.29
CA ALA A 80 2.39 -2.99 -5.33
C ALA A 80 3.90 -2.91 -5.61
N THR A 81 4.72 -2.83 -4.57
CA THR A 81 6.18 -2.74 -4.72
C THR A 81 6.80 -4.04 -5.23
N LYS A 82 6.33 -5.21 -4.78
CA LYS A 82 6.75 -6.52 -5.34
C LYS A 82 6.37 -6.68 -6.81
N ALA A 83 5.18 -6.22 -7.20
CA ALA A 83 4.73 -6.28 -8.58
C ALA A 83 5.52 -5.30 -9.47
N ALA A 84 5.79 -4.09 -8.99
CA ALA A 84 6.59 -3.10 -9.70
C ALA A 84 8.04 -3.58 -9.91
N LEU A 85 8.67 -4.18 -8.88
CA LEU A 85 9.99 -4.78 -8.96
C LEU A 85 10.14 -5.79 -10.11
N LYS A 86 9.11 -6.61 -10.33
CA LYS A 86 9.08 -7.65 -11.37
C LYS A 86 8.59 -7.14 -12.73
N SER A 87 8.02 -5.94 -12.80
CA SER A 87 7.22 -5.47 -13.94
C SER A 87 7.99 -5.42 -15.26
N ILE A 88 9.24 -4.94 -15.25
CA ILE A 88 10.07 -4.84 -16.45
C ILE A 88 10.43 -6.24 -16.99
N ARG A 89 10.88 -7.13 -16.11
CA ARG A 89 11.26 -8.50 -16.50
C ARG A 89 10.06 -9.32 -16.97
N ALA A 90 8.93 -9.19 -16.31
CA ALA A 90 7.69 -9.89 -16.67
C ALA A 90 7.14 -9.48 -18.04
N ASN A 91 7.41 -8.24 -18.47
CA ASN A 91 6.97 -7.70 -19.75
C ASN A 91 8.10 -7.60 -20.79
N SER A 92 9.25 -8.23 -20.58
CA SER A 92 10.42 -8.17 -21.48
C SER A 92 10.09 -8.60 -22.92
N GLY A 93 9.24 -9.60 -23.09
CA GLY A 93 8.79 -10.05 -24.41
C GLY A 93 7.98 -9.00 -25.19
N MET A 94 7.22 -8.15 -24.50
CA MET A 94 6.48 -7.03 -25.11
C MET A 94 7.40 -5.86 -25.41
N ILE A 95 8.30 -5.54 -24.49
CA ILE A 95 9.28 -4.44 -24.62
C ILE A 95 10.17 -4.63 -25.86
N LYS A 96 10.52 -5.86 -26.20
CA LYS A 96 11.35 -6.19 -27.38
C LYS A 96 10.58 -6.06 -28.71
N LYS A 97 9.26 -6.15 -28.70
CA LYS A 97 8.44 -6.16 -29.91
C LYS A 97 7.85 -4.81 -30.27
N VAL A 98 7.54 -3.97 -29.28
CA VAL A 98 6.85 -2.69 -29.47
C VAL A 98 7.54 -1.64 -28.62
N TYR A 99 7.77 -0.45 -29.22
CA TYR A 99 8.27 0.67 -28.46
C TYR A 99 7.20 1.24 -27.54
N VAL A 100 7.36 0.98 -26.25
CA VAL A 100 6.51 1.50 -25.17
C VAL A 100 7.41 2.14 -24.11
N PRO A 101 7.08 3.33 -23.61
CA PRO A 101 7.83 3.93 -22.51
C PRO A 101 7.87 2.99 -21.29
N LYS A 102 9.07 2.64 -20.85
CA LYS A 102 9.28 1.59 -19.84
C LYS A 102 8.63 1.90 -18.48
N TYR A 103 8.49 3.19 -18.12
CA TYR A 103 7.87 3.62 -16.86
C TYR A 103 6.40 3.19 -16.71
N LEU A 104 5.72 2.90 -17.83
CA LEU A 104 4.32 2.43 -17.80
C LEU A 104 4.15 1.08 -17.12
N TYR A 105 5.16 0.22 -17.14
CA TYR A 105 5.07 -1.11 -16.54
C TYR A 105 5.07 -1.06 -15.00
N PRO A 106 6.01 -0.38 -14.31
CA PRO A 106 5.89 -0.19 -12.86
C PRO A 106 4.65 0.60 -12.46
N LEU A 107 4.29 1.65 -13.23
CA LEU A 107 3.08 2.43 -12.99
C LEU A 107 1.83 1.57 -13.06
N SER A 108 1.68 0.74 -14.09
CA SER A 108 0.53 -0.17 -14.23
C SER A 108 0.49 -1.20 -13.12
N ALA A 109 1.67 -1.68 -12.66
CA ALA A 109 1.77 -2.63 -11.56
C ALA A 109 1.28 -2.05 -10.23
N VAL A 110 1.62 -0.80 -9.93
CA VAL A 110 1.10 -0.09 -8.76
C VAL A 110 -0.40 0.20 -8.93
N ALA A 111 -0.82 0.68 -10.10
CA ALA A 111 -2.20 1.07 -10.36
C ALA A 111 -3.19 -0.10 -10.25
N TYR A 112 -2.90 -1.30 -10.82
CA TYR A 112 -3.82 -2.41 -10.68
C TYR A 112 -3.92 -2.93 -9.23
N ASN A 113 -2.82 -2.91 -8.47
CA ASN A 113 -2.87 -3.25 -7.05
C ASN A 113 -3.65 -2.20 -6.24
N TYR A 114 -3.58 -0.91 -6.65
CA TYR A 114 -4.36 0.14 -6.01
C TYR A 114 -5.87 -0.04 -6.24
N VAL A 115 -6.29 -0.40 -7.44
CA VAL A 115 -7.69 -0.72 -7.72
C VAL A 115 -8.18 -1.89 -6.84
N ILE A 116 -7.39 -2.96 -6.72
CA ILE A 116 -7.71 -4.09 -5.85
C ILE A 116 -7.80 -3.65 -4.38
N PHE A 117 -6.87 -2.81 -3.94
CA PHE A 117 -6.88 -2.26 -2.58
C PHE A 117 -8.14 -1.41 -2.31
N LEU A 118 -8.58 -0.57 -3.26
CA LEU A 118 -9.81 0.21 -3.11
C LEU A 118 -11.04 -0.70 -2.95
N ILE A 119 -11.10 -1.82 -3.67
CA ILE A 119 -12.15 -2.83 -3.48
C ILE A 119 -12.06 -3.44 -2.07
N SER A 120 -10.87 -3.72 -1.58
CA SER A 120 -10.67 -4.27 -0.23
C SER A 120 -11.08 -3.29 0.89
N LEU A 121 -11.11 -1.97 0.64
CA LEU A 121 -11.61 -0.99 1.59
C LEU A 121 -13.12 -1.14 1.87
N LEU A 122 -13.88 -1.76 0.96
CA LEU A 122 -15.30 -2.08 1.21
C LEU A 122 -15.45 -3.01 2.43
N VAL A 123 -14.53 -3.97 2.59
CA VAL A 123 -14.51 -4.84 3.77
C VAL A 123 -14.28 -4.03 5.05
N LEU A 124 -13.35 -3.07 5.01
CA LEU A 124 -13.10 -2.20 6.14
C LEU A 124 -14.35 -1.40 6.52
N ALA A 125 -15.07 -0.85 5.52
CA ALA A 125 -16.30 -0.10 5.74
C ALA A 125 -17.37 -0.99 6.40
N ILE A 126 -17.60 -2.19 5.87
CA ILE A 126 -18.59 -3.16 6.42
C ILE A 126 -18.23 -3.54 7.86
N VAL A 127 -16.99 -3.93 8.10
CA VAL A 127 -16.51 -4.35 9.43
C VAL A 127 -16.59 -3.20 10.43
N SER A 128 -16.26 -1.97 10.01
CA SER A 128 -16.34 -0.78 10.87
C SER A 128 -17.77 -0.50 11.32
N VAL A 129 -18.75 -0.64 10.43
CA VAL A 129 -20.17 -0.47 10.76
C VAL A 129 -20.64 -1.56 11.74
N ILE A 130 -20.30 -2.84 11.47
CA ILE A 130 -20.71 -3.97 12.33
C ILE A 130 -20.13 -3.83 13.75
N LEU A 131 -18.91 -3.35 13.87
CA LEU A 131 -18.23 -3.18 15.17
C LEU A 131 -18.57 -1.85 15.86
N GLY A 132 -19.44 -1.03 15.27
CA GLY A 132 -19.95 0.19 15.87
C GLY A 132 -19.01 1.38 15.82
N VAL A 133 -18.04 1.39 14.91
CA VAL A 133 -17.23 2.59 14.63
C VAL A 133 -18.11 3.58 13.87
N LYS A 134 -18.48 4.68 14.53
CA LYS A 134 -19.36 5.69 13.94
C LYS A 134 -18.59 6.50 12.88
N PRO A 135 -19.12 6.65 11.65
CA PRO A 135 -18.54 7.54 10.67
C PRO A 135 -18.62 8.98 11.17
N THR A 136 -17.49 9.65 11.21
CA THR A 136 -17.34 11.04 11.66
C THR A 136 -16.94 11.90 10.46
N ILE A 137 -17.12 13.23 10.57
CA ILE A 137 -16.69 14.18 9.53
C ILE A 137 -15.21 14.01 9.15
N TYR A 138 -14.38 13.50 10.07
CA TYR A 138 -12.98 13.19 9.82
C TYR A 138 -12.76 12.08 8.79
N LEU A 139 -13.77 11.28 8.46
CA LEU A 139 -13.69 10.30 7.36
C LEU A 139 -13.44 10.99 5.99
N LEU A 140 -13.85 12.25 5.84
CA LEU A 140 -13.56 13.04 4.64
C LEU A 140 -12.06 13.29 4.44
N GLN A 141 -11.25 13.09 5.47
CA GLN A 141 -9.78 13.18 5.39
C GLN A 141 -9.14 11.87 4.86
N ALA A 142 -9.87 10.76 4.79
CA ALA A 142 -9.35 9.46 4.34
C ALA A 142 -8.70 9.45 2.94
N PRO A 143 -9.15 10.25 1.96
CA PRO A 143 -8.46 10.34 0.65
C PRO A 143 -6.99 10.79 0.76
N VAL A 144 -6.64 11.61 1.75
CA VAL A 144 -5.26 12.12 1.90
C VAL A 144 -4.25 10.99 2.10
N PRO A 145 -4.35 10.12 3.11
CA PRO A 145 -3.42 8.99 3.27
C PRO A 145 -3.49 7.99 2.12
N LEU A 146 -4.63 7.86 1.43
CA LEU A 146 -4.77 7.00 0.24
C LEU A 146 -3.94 7.52 -0.94
N LEU A 147 -3.91 8.82 -1.15
CA LEU A 147 -3.06 9.45 -2.17
C LEU A 147 -1.58 9.39 -1.79
N ILE A 148 -1.25 9.62 -0.52
CA ILE A 148 0.13 9.56 -0.03
C ILE A 148 0.70 8.15 -0.22
N ILE A 149 -0.06 7.10 0.15
CA ILE A 149 0.42 5.71 0.00
C ILE A 149 0.55 5.31 -1.47
N LEU A 150 -0.32 5.80 -2.35
CA LEU A 150 -0.19 5.60 -3.80
C LEU A 150 1.12 6.19 -4.32
N LEU A 151 1.40 7.46 -3.98
CA LEU A 151 2.62 8.16 -4.37
C LEU A 151 3.86 7.47 -3.79
N PHE A 152 3.83 7.10 -2.52
CA PHE A 152 4.91 6.37 -1.84
C PHE A 152 5.19 5.02 -2.50
N SER A 153 4.14 4.26 -2.83
CA SER A 153 4.27 2.96 -3.50
C SER A 153 4.78 3.10 -4.93
N TYR A 154 4.39 4.15 -5.63
CA TYR A 154 4.89 4.43 -6.98
C TYR A 154 6.38 4.78 -6.97
N GLY A 155 6.81 5.72 -6.12
CA GLY A 155 8.23 6.09 -6.00
C GLY A 155 9.12 4.92 -5.61
N SER A 156 8.73 4.17 -4.56
CA SER A 156 9.43 2.96 -4.13
C SER A 156 9.44 1.89 -5.23
N GLY A 157 8.32 1.74 -5.94
CA GLY A 157 8.17 0.79 -7.04
C GLY A 157 9.07 1.10 -8.23
N MET A 158 9.24 2.38 -8.59
CA MET A 158 10.16 2.82 -9.66
C MET A 158 11.62 2.50 -9.30
N LEU A 159 12.06 2.83 -8.09
CA LEU A 159 13.41 2.49 -7.61
C LEU A 159 13.65 0.99 -7.66
N LEU A 160 12.73 0.21 -7.12
CA LEU A 160 12.84 -1.24 -7.08
C LEU A 160 12.81 -1.86 -8.49
N ALA A 161 12.00 -1.31 -9.40
CA ALA A 161 11.97 -1.77 -10.79
C ALA A 161 13.32 -1.55 -11.48
N THR A 162 13.99 -0.42 -11.22
CA THR A 162 15.33 -0.14 -11.74
C THR A 162 16.36 -1.12 -11.20
N ILE A 163 16.46 -1.24 -9.87
CA ILE A 163 17.42 -2.13 -9.22
C ILE A 163 17.16 -3.59 -9.61
N GLY A 164 15.90 -3.99 -9.71
CA GLY A 164 15.48 -5.34 -10.05
C GLY A 164 15.85 -5.79 -11.47
N VAL A 165 16.14 -4.87 -12.39
CA VAL A 165 16.68 -5.22 -13.72
C VAL A 165 18.13 -5.67 -13.62
N PHE A 166 18.93 -5.01 -12.76
CA PHE A 166 20.36 -5.30 -12.60
C PHE A 166 20.63 -6.47 -11.65
N PHE A 167 19.89 -6.53 -10.54
CA PHE A 167 20.13 -7.49 -9.46
C PHE A 167 18.88 -8.33 -9.18
N ARG A 168 18.92 -9.64 -9.45
CA ARG A 168 17.77 -10.54 -9.20
C ARG A 168 17.53 -10.79 -7.71
N ASP A 169 18.58 -10.78 -6.91
CA ASP A 169 18.50 -11.09 -5.47
C ASP A 169 17.75 -10.03 -4.67
N ILE A 170 17.55 -8.84 -5.25
CA ILE A 170 16.74 -7.79 -4.63
C ILE A 170 15.30 -8.25 -4.32
N GLU A 171 14.76 -9.25 -5.02
CA GLU A 171 13.45 -9.81 -4.72
C GLU A 171 13.39 -10.45 -3.34
N TYR A 172 14.44 -11.20 -2.97
CA TYR A 172 14.54 -11.84 -1.67
C TYR A 172 14.82 -10.79 -0.58
N LEU A 173 15.78 -9.89 -0.81
CA LEU A 173 16.09 -8.80 0.11
C LEU A 173 14.88 -7.91 0.38
N TRP A 174 14.12 -7.56 -0.66
CA TRP A 174 12.91 -6.77 -0.50
C TRP A 174 11.83 -7.52 0.29
N SER A 175 11.72 -8.82 0.11
CA SER A 175 10.77 -9.62 0.90
C SER A 175 11.11 -9.63 2.38
N VAL A 176 12.40 -9.70 2.74
CA VAL A 176 12.86 -9.57 4.12
C VAL A 176 12.64 -8.15 4.66
N ALA A 177 12.97 -7.14 3.88
CA ALA A 177 12.74 -5.74 4.25
C ALA A 177 11.24 -5.46 4.54
N LEU A 178 10.34 -5.99 3.71
CA LEU A 178 8.90 -5.89 3.93
C LEU A 178 8.46 -6.56 5.23
N MET A 179 9.04 -7.71 5.58
CA MET A 179 8.77 -8.36 6.87
C MET A 179 9.17 -7.45 8.04
N MET A 180 10.37 -6.84 7.99
CA MET A 180 10.81 -5.89 9.01
C MET A 180 9.88 -4.68 9.10
N ILE A 181 9.49 -4.10 7.96
CA ILE A 181 8.54 -2.98 7.87
C ILE A 181 7.19 -3.36 8.50
N MET A 182 6.69 -4.58 8.29
CA MET A 182 5.42 -5.04 8.85
C MET A 182 5.40 -4.96 10.38
N TYR A 183 6.47 -5.38 11.02
CA TYR A 183 6.56 -5.35 12.49
C TYR A 183 6.81 -3.94 13.04
N THR A 184 7.49 -3.08 12.29
CA THR A 184 7.77 -1.70 12.68
C THR A 184 6.63 -0.72 12.37
N CYS A 185 5.55 -1.15 11.69
CA CYS A 185 4.39 -0.30 11.40
C CYS A 185 3.29 -0.29 12.47
N ALA A 186 3.50 -0.95 13.62
CA ALA A 186 2.51 -1.08 14.70
C ALA A 186 1.12 -1.53 14.18
N ILE A 187 1.10 -2.58 13.34
CA ILE A 187 -0.15 -3.12 12.77
C ILE A 187 -0.90 -3.93 13.83
N PHE A 188 -0.18 -4.74 14.61
CA PHE A 188 -0.73 -5.75 15.50
C PHE A 188 -0.81 -5.33 16.97
N TYR A 189 -0.24 -4.16 17.32
CA TYR A 189 -0.15 -3.67 18.69
C TYR A 189 -0.35 -2.15 18.75
N TYR A 190 -0.77 -1.65 19.91
CA TYR A 190 -0.85 -0.22 20.13
C TYR A 190 0.55 0.37 20.37
N PRO A 191 0.91 1.46 19.69
CA PRO A 191 2.26 2.00 19.73
C PRO A 191 2.62 2.68 21.06
N SER A 192 1.67 2.85 21.99
CA SER A 192 1.81 3.61 23.23
C SER A 192 3.00 3.19 24.10
N LYS A 193 3.25 1.88 24.22
CA LYS A 193 4.38 1.35 25.00
C LYS A 193 5.72 1.64 24.30
N LEU A 194 5.78 1.43 22.97
CA LEU A 194 7.00 1.62 22.20
C LEU A 194 7.36 3.09 22.04
N LEU A 195 6.35 3.97 21.91
CA LEU A 195 6.56 5.42 21.86
C LEU A 195 7.13 6.02 23.14
N LYS A 196 6.93 5.36 24.30
CA LYS A 196 7.50 5.75 25.59
C LYS A 196 8.88 5.14 25.85
N SER A 197 9.34 4.22 25.01
CA SER A 197 10.67 3.58 25.11
C SER A 197 11.72 4.34 24.31
N GLY A 198 12.99 4.05 24.56
CA GLY A 198 14.12 4.58 23.77
C GLY A 198 14.10 4.21 22.29
N TRP A 199 13.24 3.27 21.88
CA TRP A 199 13.08 2.79 20.50
C TRP A 199 11.98 3.51 19.70
N ALA A 200 11.43 4.60 20.24
CA ALA A 200 10.36 5.39 19.59
C ALA A 200 10.74 5.90 18.19
N TRP A 201 12.03 6.10 17.93
CA TRP A 201 12.54 6.55 16.64
C TRP A 201 12.24 5.58 15.50
N ILE A 202 12.22 4.24 15.74
CA ILE A 202 11.89 3.22 14.73
C ILE A 202 10.50 3.47 14.13
N LEU A 203 9.53 3.84 14.96
CA LEU A 203 8.18 4.16 14.50
C LEU A 203 8.13 5.53 13.81
N LYS A 204 8.74 6.55 14.42
CA LYS A 204 8.65 7.92 13.92
C LYS A 204 9.30 8.11 12.55
N PHE A 205 10.41 7.41 12.29
CA PHE A 205 11.11 7.46 10.99
C PHE A 205 10.53 6.50 9.94
N ASN A 206 9.54 5.67 10.28
CA ASN A 206 8.89 4.80 9.30
C ASN A 206 7.74 5.56 8.59
N PRO A 207 7.89 5.91 7.31
CA PRO A 207 6.86 6.66 6.58
C PRO A 207 5.54 5.90 6.47
N LEU A 208 5.61 4.57 6.34
CA LEU A 208 4.40 3.74 6.26
C LEU A 208 3.64 3.73 7.58
N TYR A 209 4.34 3.75 8.72
CA TYR A 209 3.70 3.93 10.03
C TYR A 209 2.93 5.26 10.11
N CYS A 210 3.56 6.36 9.68
CA CYS A 210 2.90 7.68 9.66
C CYS A 210 1.63 7.66 8.79
N ILE A 211 1.69 7.08 7.59
CA ILE A 211 0.54 6.95 6.69
C ILE A 211 -0.59 6.13 7.35
N ILE A 212 -0.25 5.00 7.98
CA ILE A 212 -1.22 4.16 8.70
C ILE A 212 -1.87 4.93 9.85
N GLN A 213 -1.10 5.72 10.61
CA GLN A 213 -1.66 6.51 11.72
C GLN A 213 -2.60 7.62 11.24
N ILE A 214 -2.25 8.30 10.13
CA ILE A 214 -3.11 9.30 9.51
C ILE A 214 -4.42 8.66 9.06
N PHE A 215 -4.37 7.48 8.43
CA PHE A 215 -5.56 6.76 7.99
C PHE A 215 -6.42 6.31 9.16
N ARG A 216 -5.80 5.79 10.23
CA ARG A 216 -6.49 5.42 11.47
C ARG A 216 -7.19 6.62 12.10
N SER A 217 -6.55 7.79 12.13
CA SER A 217 -7.16 9.01 12.65
C SER A 217 -8.46 9.36 11.90
N ALA A 218 -8.48 9.22 10.57
CA ALA A 218 -9.67 9.43 9.77
C ALA A 218 -10.80 8.43 10.08
N ILE A 219 -10.47 7.14 10.27
CA ILE A 219 -11.46 6.07 10.55
C ILE A 219 -12.01 6.19 11.98
N PHE A 220 -11.16 6.48 12.97
CA PHE A 220 -11.56 6.57 14.39
C PHE A 220 -12.03 7.96 14.82
N GLY A 221 -12.29 8.88 13.88
CA GLY A 221 -12.87 10.18 14.17
C GLY A 221 -11.96 11.12 14.94
N LYS A 222 -10.65 11.08 14.66
CA LYS A 222 -9.64 11.95 15.28
C LYS A 222 -9.05 12.88 14.22
N PRO A 223 -8.64 14.10 14.60
CA PRO A 223 -7.91 14.98 13.69
C PRO A 223 -6.57 14.34 13.29
N MET A 224 -6.12 14.59 12.07
CA MET A 224 -4.79 14.17 11.64
C MET A 224 -3.72 14.94 12.40
N TYR A 225 -2.65 14.23 12.77
CA TYR A 225 -1.49 14.87 13.40
C TYR A 225 -0.59 15.49 12.32
N PRO A 226 -0.51 16.85 12.24
CA PRO A 226 0.17 17.53 11.14
C PRO A 226 1.62 17.09 10.90
N PRO A 227 2.45 16.85 11.92
CA PRO A 227 3.82 16.37 11.71
C PRO A 227 3.91 15.03 10.96
N TYR A 228 2.97 14.12 11.19
CA TYR A 228 2.95 12.85 10.46
C TYR A 228 2.56 13.05 9.00
N VAL A 229 1.62 13.96 8.72
CA VAL A 229 1.22 14.29 7.34
C VAL A 229 2.38 14.91 6.59
N LEU A 230 3.04 15.92 7.17
CA LEU A 230 4.16 16.61 6.54
C LEU A 230 5.31 15.65 6.25
N TYR A 231 5.66 14.80 7.22
CA TYR A 231 6.71 13.81 7.05
C TYR A 231 6.35 12.77 5.97
N ALA A 232 5.14 12.22 6.00
CA ALA A 232 4.70 11.22 5.03
C ALA A 232 4.66 11.78 3.60
N VAL A 233 4.16 13.00 3.40
CA VAL A 233 4.14 13.69 2.11
C VAL A 233 5.56 13.98 1.64
N GLY A 234 6.38 14.62 2.48
CA GLY A 234 7.76 14.97 2.13
C GLY A 234 8.59 13.75 1.73
N PHE A 235 8.50 12.67 2.51
CA PHE A 235 9.20 11.42 2.21
C PHE A 235 8.67 10.76 0.92
N SER A 236 7.35 10.74 0.72
CA SER A 236 6.74 10.15 -0.49
C SER A 236 7.12 10.92 -1.75
N VAL A 237 7.17 12.24 -1.70
CA VAL A 237 7.63 13.09 -2.81
C VAL A 237 9.11 12.85 -3.08
N MET A 238 9.94 12.87 -2.03
CA MET A 238 11.38 12.62 -2.16
C MET A 238 11.67 11.28 -2.82
N ILE A 239 11.07 10.19 -2.34
CA ILE A 239 11.29 8.84 -2.90
C ILE A 239 10.77 8.72 -4.34
N THR A 240 9.71 9.48 -4.68
CA THR A 240 9.18 9.52 -6.05
C THR A 240 10.14 10.25 -6.98
N ILE A 241 10.67 11.39 -6.57
CA ILE A 241 11.65 12.15 -7.36
C ILE A 241 12.89 11.28 -7.59
N VAL A 242 13.45 10.68 -6.53
CA VAL A 242 14.61 9.78 -6.64
C VAL A 242 14.29 8.58 -7.54
N GLY A 243 13.11 7.96 -7.37
CA GLY A 243 12.67 6.84 -8.19
C GLY A 243 12.56 7.15 -9.67
N VAL A 244 12.02 8.32 -10.02
CA VAL A 244 11.89 8.76 -11.42
C VAL A 244 13.24 9.15 -12.02
N ILE A 245 14.13 9.77 -11.25
CA ILE A 245 15.48 10.15 -11.74
C ILE A 245 16.35 8.92 -11.97
N CYS A 246 16.27 7.90 -11.09
CA CYS A 246 17.05 6.68 -11.22
C CYS A 246 16.53 5.75 -12.33
N PHE A 247 15.26 5.88 -12.72
CA PHE A 247 14.62 5.05 -13.73
C PHE A 247 14.91 5.55 -15.16
#